data_0c8a2480eb1f013d93de1cda35fe7006
#
_entry.id   0c8a2480eb1f013d93de1cda35fe7006
#
_cell.length_a   1.000
_cell.length_b   1.000
_cell.length_c   1.000
_cell.angle_alpha   90.00
_cell.angle_beta   90.00
_cell.angle_gamma   90.00
#
_symmetry.space_group_name_H-M   'P 1'
#
loop_
_entity.id
_entity.type
_entity.pdbx_description
1 polymer ?
#
loop_
_entity_poly.entity_id
_entity_poly.type
_entity_poly.pdbx_seq_one_letter_code
_entity_poly.pdbx_strand_id
1 'polypeptide(L)'
;MALTPPKFKVDPTAAMKRLQQSANAAATDRFALASKVMQTQPTGLTAVDTQPKEEVEPISSGSRFDIAQCVPGAIVSVPLHMIDLNDLGPRQIYQSVEIDKIAATITESQDDAAHGYVKDGRVKLIDGGTRVRAAKVSGVDHLDVKFEAEPENPLALYLRARSYNDQRSQPTPIDHAISLRKLIESGAVPNNRVIAEKIPDPSGRPMSESQVSMYMRVSRMPERVLQRMSENPSTTAFTILYAVSEIFEKILDKS
;
A
#
# COMPACT_ATOMS: atom_id res chain seq x y z
N MET A 1 -32.20 -37.69 -36.07
CA MET A 1 -31.26 -38.42 -35.20
C MET A 1 -30.46 -37.40 -34.42
N ALA A 2 -30.72 -37.29 -33.12
CA ALA A 2 -30.02 -36.35 -32.24
C ALA A 2 -28.82 -37.06 -31.59
N LEU A 3 -27.62 -36.52 -31.79
CA LEU A 3 -26.39 -37.04 -31.20
C LEU A 3 -26.26 -36.52 -29.75
N THR A 4 -26.26 -37.46 -28.81
CA THR A 4 -26.07 -37.16 -27.37
C THR A 4 -24.56 -36.97 -27.12
N PRO A 5 -24.11 -35.90 -26.45
CA PRO A 5 -22.70 -35.70 -26.16
C PRO A 5 -22.18 -36.69 -25.10
N PRO A 6 -20.91 -37.08 -25.14
CA PRO A 6 -20.33 -38.03 -24.19
C PRO A 6 -20.22 -37.39 -22.79
N LYS A 7 -20.70 -38.11 -21.77
CA LYS A 7 -20.53 -37.74 -20.35
C LYS A 7 -19.14 -38.16 -19.89
N PHE A 8 -18.22 -37.17 -19.75
CA PHE A 8 -16.96 -37.38 -19.05
C PHE A 8 -17.19 -37.45 -17.55
N LYS A 9 -17.03 -38.61 -16.94
CA LYS A 9 -16.92 -38.75 -15.48
C LYS A 9 -15.51 -38.40 -15.08
N VAL A 10 -15.31 -37.20 -14.50
CA VAL A 10 -14.04 -36.82 -13.84
C VAL A 10 -14.12 -37.31 -12.41
N ASP A 11 -13.22 -38.19 -12.01
CA ASP A 11 -13.09 -38.64 -10.63
C ASP A 11 -12.37 -37.52 -9.83
N PRO A 12 -13.05 -36.82 -8.88
CA PRO A 12 -12.48 -35.71 -8.14
C PRO A 12 -11.30 -36.13 -7.25
N THR A 13 -11.23 -37.38 -6.83
CA THR A 13 -10.16 -37.93 -6.00
C THR A 13 -8.84 -38.06 -6.75
N ALA A 14 -8.91 -38.47 -8.03
CA ALA A 14 -7.76 -38.57 -8.91
C ALA A 14 -7.18 -37.20 -9.31
N ALA A 15 -8.05 -36.18 -9.48
CA ALA A 15 -7.64 -34.83 -9.78
C ALA A 15 -6.91 -34.17 -8.57
N MET A 16 -7.40 -34.38 -7.36
CA MET A 16 -6.79 -33.87 -6.14
C MET A 16 -5.42 -34.49 -5.84
N LYS A 17 -5.26 -35.81 -6.12
CA LYS A 17 -4.00 -36.51 -5.96
C LYS A 17 -2.92 -36.05 -6.95
N ARG A 18 -3.29 -35.68 -8.17
CA ARG A 18 -2.38 -35.08 -9.18
C ARG A 18 -1.93 -33.68 -8.81
N LEU A 19 -2.83 -32.84 -8.27
CA LEU A 19 -2.49 -31.51 -7.78
C LEU A 19 -1.52 -31.56 -6.60
N GLN A 20 -1.71 -32.49 -5.68
CA GLN A 20 -0.82 -32.66 -4.52
C GLN A 20 0.57 -33.19 -4.89
N GLN A 21 0.65 -34.09 -5.90
CA GLN A 21 1.92 -34.57 -6.43
C GLN A 21 2.70 -33.48 -7.20
N SER A 22 2.02 -32.64 -7.98
CA SER A 22 2.67 -31.53 -8.68
C SER A 22 3.18 -30.43 -7.74
N ALA A 23 2.46 -30.15 -6.63
CA ALA A 23 2.89 -29.19 -5.61
C ALA A 23 4.14 -29.67 -4.86
N ASN A 24 4.21 -30.97 -4.51
CA ASN A 24 5.38 -31.55 -3.84
C ASN A 24 6.61 -31.64 -4.74
N ALA A 25 6.45 -31.94 -6.04
CA ALA A 25 7.55 -31.94 -6.99
C ALA A 25 8.17 -30.55 -7.19
N ALA A 26 7.33 -29.51 -7.27
CA ALA A 26 7.79 -28.12 -7.41
C ALA A 26 8.52 -27.58 -6.15
N ALA A 27 8.17 -28.08 -4.96
CA ALA A 27 8.87 -27.72 -3.71
C ALA A 27 10.27 -28.36 -3.65
N THR A 28 10.39 -29.63 -4.06
CA THR A 28 11.66 -30.38 -4.02
C THR A 28 12.69 -29.81 -5.01
N ASP A 29 12.26 -29.35 -6.18
CA ASP A 29 13.15 -28.74 -7.18
C ASP A 29 13.70 -27.38 -6.73
N ARG A 30 12.93 -26.58 -6.00
CA ARG A 30 13.41 -25.28 -5.47
C ARG A 30 14.48 -25.44 -4.41
N PHE A 31 14.39 -26.45 -3.55
CA PHE A 31 15.41 -26.75 -2.55
C PHE A 31 16.69 -27.34 -3.16
N ALA A 32 16.57 -28.14 -4.21
CA ALA A 32 17.72 -28.70 -4.92
C ALA A 32 18.53 -27.62 -5.67
N LEU A 33 17.86 -26.59 -6.25
CA LEU A 33 18.53 -25.46 -6.89
C LEU A 33 19.26 -24.56 -5.86
N ALA A 34 18.66 -24.29 -4.70
CA ALA A 34 19.28 -23.50 -3.66
C ALA A 34 20.54 -24.16 -3.09
N SER A 35 20.54 -25.48 -2.91
CA SER A 35 21.71 -26.25 -2.44
C SER A 35 22.85 -26.29 -3.45
N LYS A 36 22.54 -26.26 -4.75
CA LYS A 36 23.56 -26.27 -5.82
C LYS A 36 24.27 -24.92 -5.99
N VAL A 37 23.59 -23.81 -5.71
CA VAL A 37 24.18 -22.45 -5.73
C VAL A 37 25.14 -22.23 -4.55
N MET A 38 24.96 -22.91 -3.41
CA MET A 38 25.87 -22.81 -2.27
C MET A 38 27.16 -23.63 -2.39
N GLN A 39 27.24 -24.57 -3.32
CA GLN A 39 28.41 -25.47 -3.49
C GLN A 39 29.40 -25.04 -4.58
N THR A 40 29.11 -23.97 -5.32
CA THR A 40 30.04 -23.42 -6.33
C THR A 40 30.62 -22.09 -5.83
N GLN A 41 31.55 -22.14 -4.91
CA GLN A 41 32.50 -21.03 -4.70
C GLN A 41 33.80 -21.32 -5.48
N PRO A 42 34.20 -20.45 -6.40
CA PRO A 42 35.56 -20.49 -6.96
C PRO A 42 36.52 -19.89 -5.96
N THR A 43 37.47 -20.70 -5.53
CA THR A 43 38.73 -20.26 -4.87
C THR A 43 39.59 -19.53 -5.88
N GLY A 44 39.75 -18.21 -5.71
CA GLY A 44 40.66 -17.40 -6.51
C GLY A 44 40.25 -15.93 -6.47
N LEU A 45 40.64 -15.22 -5.42
CA LEU A 45 40.47 -13.77 -5.32
C LEU A 45 41.81 -13.08 -5.19
N THR A 46 42.19 -12.43 -6.27
CA THR A 46 43.05 -11.25 -6.22
C THR A 46 42.29 -10.10 -5.57
N ALA A 47 42.96 -9.45 -4.61
CA ALA A 47 42.44 -8.32 -3.87
C ALA A 47 42.02 -7.19 -4.81
N VAL A 48 40.75 -6.82 -4.78
CA VAL A 48 40.22 -5.57 -5.29
C VAL A 48 39.97 -4.66 -4.09
N ASP A 49 40.64 -3.50 -4.20
CA ASP A 49 40.61 -2.38 -3.28
C ASP A 49 39.18 -2.05 -2.83
N THR A 50 38.86 -2.39 -1.60
CA THR A 50 37.55 -2.09 -0.99
C THR A 50 37.68 -0.72 -0.35
N GLN A 51 37.19 0.31 -1.03
CA GLN A 51 36.93 1.58 -0.35
C GLN A 51 35.98 1.30 0.86
N PRO A 52 36.29 1.87 2.03
CA PRO A 52 35.46 1.68 3.21
C PRO A 52 34.06 2.21 2.91
N LYS A 53 33.04 1.36 3.08
CA LYS A 53 31.68 1.83 3.29
C LYS A 53 31.78 2.79 4.48
N GLU A 54 31.46 4.05 4.26
CA GLU A 54 31.13 4.95 5.36
C GLU A 54 30.01 4.29 6.17
N GLU A 55 30.36 3.75 7.32
CA GLU A 55 29.41 3.46 8.38
C GLU A 55 28.80 4.82 8.74
N VAL A 56 27.55 5.03 8.30
CA VAL A 56 26.75 6.14 8.79
C VAL A 56 26.45 5.79 10.25
N GLU A 57 27.26 6.32 11.16
CA GLU A 57 27.00 6.22 12.59
C GLU A 57 25.56 6.69 12.86
N PRO A 58 24.77 5.94 13.66
CA PRO A 58 23.46 6.41 14.08
C PRO A 58 23.68 7.71 14.86
N ILE A 59 23.15 8.81 14.36
CA ILE A 59 23.19 10.12 15.01
C ILE A 59 22.56 9.95 16.38
N SER A 60 23.40 10.04 17.42
CA SER A 60 23.04 9.87 18.82
C SER A 60 21.86 10.79 19.18
N SER A 61 20.92 10.25 19.96
CA SER A 61 19.76 10.90 20.55
C SER A 61 20.15 12.12 21.39
N GLY A 62 20.30 13.28 20.72
CA GLY A 62 20.73 14.53 21.37
C GLY A 62 20.84 15.71 20.43
N SER A 63 20.89 15.52 19.11
CA SER A 63 20.95 16.64 18.16
C SER A 63 19.54 17.20 17.94
N ARG A 64 19.39 18.51 18.14
CA ARG A 64 18.16 19.24 17.81
C ARG A 64 17.84 19.02 16.33
N PHE A 65 16.61 18.55 16.02
CA PHE A 65 16.14 18.37 14.65
C PHE A 65 16.36 19.65 13.84
N ASP A 66 17.02 19.51 12.70
CA ASP A 66 17.26 20.61 11.77
C ASP A 66 16.65 20.27 10.41
N ILE A 67 15.65 21.04 10.00
CA ILE A 67 14.94 20.87 8.74
C ILE A 67 15.86 21.06 7.51
N ALA A 68 16.99 21.77 7.67
CA ALA A 68 17.96 21.95 6.60
C ALA A 68 18.65 20.62 6.17
N GLN A 69 18.63 19.59 7.03
CA GLN A 69 19.14 18.25 6.71
C GLN A 69 18.15 17.43 5.86
N CYS A 70 16.91 17.87 5.75
CA CYS A 70 15.84 17.18 5.04
C CYS A 70 15.90 17.42 3.53
N VAL A 71 17.01 17.03 2.90
CA VAL A 71 17.22 17.17 1.44
C VAL A 71 16.85 15.88 0.71
N PRO A 72 16.45 15.94 -0.58
CA PRO A 72 16.15 14.75 -1.36
C PRO A 72 17.28 13.73 -1.34
N GLY A 73 16.94 12.46 -1.02
CA GLY A 73 17.88 11.35 -0.86
C GLY A 73 18.33 11.08 0.58
N ALA A 74 18.24 12.07 1.49
CA ALA A 74 18.59 11.88 2.89
C ALA A 74 17.52 11.08 3.65
N ILE A 75 17.96 10.34 4.67
CA ILE A 75 17.08 9.75 5.70
C ILE A 75 17.38 10.49 6.99
N VAL A 76 16.34 11.10 7.59
CA VAL A 76 16.48 11.91 8.79
C VAL A 76 15.42 11.48 9.80
N SER A 77 15.80 11.38 11.08
CA SER A 77 14.88 11.13 12.19
C SER A 77 14.12 12.40 12.53
N VAL A 78 12.82 12.41 12.23
CA VAL A 78 11.94 13.58 12.28
C VAL A 78 11.01 13.50 13.49
N PRO A 79 10.92 14.54 14.34
CA PRO A 79 9.94 14.58 15.42
C PRO A 79 8.51 14.47 14.89
N LEU A 80 7.66 13.64 15.50
CA LEU A 80 6.29 13.39 15.03
C LEU A 80 5.43 14.65 14.93
N HIS A 81 5.68 15.65 15.79
CA HIS A 81 4.94 16.92 15.75
C HIS A 81 5.28 17.78 14.52
N MET A 82 6.40 17.51 13.84
CA MET A 82 6.80 18.19 12.60
C MET A 82 6.24 17.50 11.35
N ILE A 83 5.61 16.34 11.51
CA ILE A 83 5.11 15.51 10.39
C ILE A 83 3.62 15.78 10.16
N ASP A 84 3.27 16.13 8.93
CA ASP A 84 1.90 16.22 8.44
C ASP A 84 1.56 15.00 7.57
N LEU A 85 0.41 14.39 7.83
CA LEU A 85 -0.06 13.23 7.08
C LEU A 85 -0.51 13.61 5.67
N ASN A 86 -0.45 12.63 4.76
CA ASN A 86 -0.98 12.76 3.41
C ASN A 86 -2.46 12.38 3.37
N ASP A 87 -3.35 13.38 3.36
CA ASP A 87 -4.80 13.18 3.29
C ASP A 87 -5.28 12.65 1.92
N LEU A 88 -4.46 12.84 0.88
CA LEU A 88 -4.73 12.34 -0.47
C LEU A 88 -4.13 10.96 -0.72
N GLY A 89 -3.50 10.33 0.30
CA GLY A 89 -2.89 9.02 0.15
C GLY A 89 -3.87 7.93 -0.33
N PRO A 90 -3.38 6.84 -0.93
CA PRO A 90 -4.20 5.75 -1.43
C PRO A 90 -4.83 4.90 -0.31
N ARG A 91 -4.29 4.95 0.91
CA ARG A 91 -4.87 4.29 2.09
C ARG A 91 -5.64 5.32 2.90
N GLN A 92 -6.92 5.05 3.14
CA GLN A 92 -7.83 5.94 3.84
C GLN A 92 -8.33 5.34 5.16
N ILE A 93 -8.47 4.02 5.22
CA ILE A 93 -8.87 3.29 6.42
C ILE A 93 -7.66 2.57 7.00
N TYR A 94 -7.43 2.80 8.28
CA TYR A 94 -6.31 2.22 9.04
C TYR A 94 -6.86 1.29 10.10
N GLN A 95 -6.60 0.00 9.95
CA GLN A 95 -7.05 -1.01 10.91
C GLN A 95 -6.13 -1.04 12.14
N SER A 96 -6.71 -1.10 13.34
CA SER A 96 -5.94 -1.15 14.59
C SER A 96 -4.95 -2.31 14.61
N VAL A 97 -5.36 -3.48 14.12
CA VAL A 97 -4.50 -4.69 14.07
C VAL A 97 -3.23 -4.45 13.24
N GLU A 98 -3.29 -3.67 12.15
CA GLU A 98 -2.10 -3.32 11.35
C GLU A 98 -1.22 -2.31 12.08
N ILE A 99 -1.83 -1.33 12.75
CA ILE A 99 -1.13 -0.35 13.56
C ILE A 99 -0.41 -1.03 14.72
N ASP A 100 -1.09 -1.92 15.45
CA ASP A 100 -0.56 -2.63 16.62
C ASP A 100 0.62 -3.53 16.23
N LYS A 101 0.56 -4.20 15.08
CA LYS A 101 1.68 -5.00 14.56
C LYS A 101 2.94 -4.18 14.35
N ILE A 102 2.82 -2.99 13.76
CA ILE A 102 3.96 -2.10 13.52
C ILE A 102 4.41 -1.47 14.85
N ALA A 103 3.47 -1.09 15.72
CA ALA A 103 3.77 -0.52 17.03
C ALA A 103 4.60 -1.45 17.91
N ALA A 104 4.40 -2.77 17.81
CA ALA A 104 5.15 -3.77 18.56
C ALA A 104 6.65 -3.83 18.17
N THR A 105 7.02 -3.43 16.97
CA THR A 105 8.40 -3.53 16.46
C THR A 105 9.09 -2.18 16.28
N ILE A 106 8.33 -1.10 16.11
CA ILE A 106 8.87 0.22 15.74
C ILE A 106 9.79 0.83 16.81
N THR A 107 9.65 0.38 18.06
CA THR A 107 10.53 0.79 19.18
C THR A 107 11.92 0.18 19.11
N GLU A 108 12.07 -0.99 18.46
CA GLU A 108 13.34 -1.70 18.35
C GLU A 108 14.06 -1.31 17.05
N SER A 109 13.35 -1.27 15.94
CA SER A 109 13.86 -0.86 14.64
C SER A 109 12.77 -0.33 13.73
N GLN A 110 13.11 0.61 12.86
CA GLN A 110 12.29 0.99 11.74
C GLN A 110 12.88 0.38 10.48
N ASP A 111 12.40 -0.81 10.08
CA ASP A 111 12.93 -1.57 8.95
C ASP A 111 12.88 -0.81 7.61
N ASP A 112 11.94 0.15 7.49
CA ASP A 112 11.73 0.90 6.27
C ASP A 112 11.29 2.34 6.60
N ALA A 113 12.05 3.33 6.14
CA ALA A 113 11.75 4.74 6.38
C ALA A 113 10.40 5.15 5.75
N ALA A 114 9.70 6.07 6.38
CA ALA A 114 8.59 6.76 5.73
C ALA A 114 9.12 7.64 4.58
N HIS A 115 8.26 8.02 3.63
CA HIS A 115 8.63 8.89 2.52
C HIS A 115 7.98 10.26 2.68
N GLY A 116 8.74 11.32 2.48
CA GLY A 116 8.23 12.68 2.65
C GLY A 116 9.06 13.75 1.93
N TYR A 117 8.57 14.97 2.00
CA TYR A 117 9.24 16.17 1.47
C TYR A 117 9.03 17.35 2.41
N VAL A 118 9.86 18.37 2.26
CA VAL A 118 9.73 19.61 3.05
C VAL A 118 8.84 20.60 2.32
N LYS A 119 7.87 21.18 3.03
CA LYS A 119 7.04 22.29 2.56
C LYS A 119 6.62 23.15 3.73
N ASP A 120 6.73 24.47 3.59
CA ASP A 120 6.32 25.47 4.59
C ASP A 120 6.94 25.22 5.98
N GLY A 121 8.21 24.80 6.02
CA GLY A 121 8.94 24.51 7.24
C GLY A 121 8.48 23.24 7.99
N ARG A 122 7.71 22.38 7.36
CA ARG A 122 7.21 21.11 7.90
C ARG A 122 7.49 19.93 6.97
N VAL A 123 7.44 18.74 7.51
CA VAL A 123 7.58 17.51 6.75
C VAL A 123 6.21 16.99 6.33
N LYS A 124 5.95 16.98 5.03
CA LYS A 124 4.72 16.43 4.45
C LYS A 124 4.99 14.99 4.01
N LEU A 125 4.21 14.04 4.49
CA LEU A 125 4.36 12.65 4.06
C LEU A 125 3.85 12.44 2.63
N ILE A 126 4.55 11.55 1.94
CA ILE A 126 4.09 10.89 0.71
C ILE A 126 3.49 9.55 1.11
N ASP A 127 4.27 8.72 1.84
CA ASP A 127 3.88 7.41 2.37
C ASP A 127 4.39 7.21 3.80
N GLY A 128 3.76 6.32 4.58
CA GLY A 128 4.14 5.99 5.96
C GLY A 128 3.09 6.37 7.01
N GLY A 129 1.86 6.68 6.59
CA GLY A 129 0.78 7.06 7.50
C GLY A 129 0.47 6.04 8.59
N THR A 130 0.64 4.73 8.33
CA THR A 130 0.49 3.68 9.34
C THR A 130 1.61 3.73 10.37
N ARG A 131 2.87 4.00 9.94
CA ARG A 131 4.02 4.13 10.84
C ARG A 131 3.89 5.31 11.80
N VAL A 132 3.42 6.46 11.31
CA VAL A 132 3.15 7.62 12.20
C VAL A 132 2.10 7.26 13.26
N ARG A 133 1.06 6.52 12.89
CA ARG A 133 0.04 6.07 13.87
C ARG A 133 0.62 5.06 14.85
N ALA A 134 1.41 4.13 14.38
CA ALA A 134 2.11 3.14 15.21
C ALA A 134 3.09 3.80 16.19
N ALA A 135 3.89 4.75 15.73
CA ALA A 135 4.80 5.51 16.57
C ALA A 135 4.05 6.27 17.69
N LYS A 136 2.89 6.88 17.37
CA LYS A 136 2.04 7.51 18.38
C LYS A 136 1.49 6.55 19.42
N VAL A 137 1.11 5.33 19.01
CA VAL A 137 0.58 4.30 19.92
C VAL A 137 1.68 3.73 20.82
N SER A 138 2.89 3.53 20.28
CA SER A 138 4.04 3.00 21.03
C SER A 138 4.81 4.05 21.85
N GLY A 139 4.42 5.34 21.76
CA GLY A 139 5.09 6.43 22.50
C GLY A 139 6.46 6.82 21.91
N VAL A 140 6.74 6.46 20.67
CA VAL A 140 7.94 6.91 19.96
C VAL A 140 7.75 8.34 19.47
N ASP A 141 8.71 9.23 19.77
CA ASP A 141 8.61 10.65 19.47
C ASP A 141 9.12 11.05 18.08
N HIS A 142 9.88 10.18 17.44
CA HIS A 142 10.54 10.44 16.16
C HIS A 142 10.24 9.31 15.16
N LEU A 143 10.34 9.63 13.87
CA LEU A 143 10.18 8.68 12.78
C LEU A 143 11.24 8.95 11.72
N ASP A 144 11.88 7.90 11.21
CA ASP A 144 12.81 8.02 10.11
C ASP A 144 12.06 8.26 8.80
N VAL A 145 12.41 9.34 8.13
CA VAL A 145 11.79 9.77 6.87
C VAL A 145 12.87 9.90 5.80
N LYS A 146 12.67 9.20 4.70
CA LYS A 146 13.45 9.37 3.47
C LYS A 146 12.86 10.53 2.68
N PHE A 147 13.69 11.53 2.43
CA PHE A 147 13.26 12.75 1.75
C PHE A 147 13.30 12.62 0.24
N GLU A 148 12.34 13.24 -0.41
CA GLU A 148 12.18 13.29 -1.86
C GLU A 148 11.93 14.74 -2.30
N ALA A 149 12.00 14.96 -3.62
CA ALA A 149 11.59 16.23 -4.18
C ALA A 149 10.08 16.44 -3.98
N GLU A 150 9.68 17.69 -3.74
CA GLU A 150 8.26 18.06 -3.64
C GLU A 150 7.52 17.63 -4.92
N PRO A 151 6.37 16.93 -4.81
CA PRO A 151 5.54 16.60 -5.96
C PRO A 151 5.00 17.86 -6.63
N GLU A 152 4.96 17.88 -7.97
CA GLU A 152 4.57 19.03 -8.77
C GLU A 152 3.13 19.54 -8.49
N ASN A 153 2.25 18.61 -8.13
CA ASN A 153 0.84 18.90 -7.86
C ASN A 153 0.21 17.77 -7.01
N PRO A 154 -1.01 17.99 -6.46
CA PRO A 154 -1.68 16.99 -5.62
C PRO A 154 -1.94 15.64 -6.30
N LEU A 155 -2.18 15.61 -7.61
CA LEU A 155 -2.33 14.35 -8.34
C LEU A 155 -1.00 13.59 -8.43
N ALA A 156 0.12 14.28 -8.66
CA ALA A 156 1.46 13.68 -8.64
C ALA A 156 1.79 13.12 -7.25
N LEU A 157 1.43 13.83 -6.17
CA LEU A 157 1.54 13.34 -4.80
C LEU A 157 0.76 12.02 -4.59
N TYR A 158 -0.50 11.98 -5.02
CA TYR A 158 -1.32 10.77 -4.93
C TYR A 158 -0.72 9.60 -5.70
N LEU A 159 -0.32 9.83 -6.97
CA LEU A 159 0.24 8.76 -7.81
C LEU A 159 1.56 8.22 -7.24
N ARG A 160 2.40 9.10 -6.69
CA ARG A 160 3.63 8.68 -6.02
C ARG A 160 3.35 7.87 -4.75
N ALA A 161 2.45 8.33 -3.89
CA ALA A 161 2.01 7.58 -2.71
C ALA A 161 1.42 6.21 -3.08
N ARG A 162 0.66 6.16 -4.16
CA ARG A 162 0.10 4.92 -4.69
C ARG A 162 1.18 3.94 -5.12
N SER A 163 2.23 4.38 -5.82
CA SER A 163 3.31 3.50 -6.28
C SER A 163 4.02 2.77 -5.12
N TYR A 164 4.16 3.40 -3.96
CA TYR A 164 4.69 2.75 -2.75
C TYR A 164 3.74 1.70 -2.18
N ASN A 165 2.44 1.97 -2.22
CA ASN A 165 1.44 1.01 -1.74
C ASN A 165 1.29 -0.19 -2.69
N ASP A 166 1.30 0.01 -4.01
CA ASP A 166 1.18 -1.07 -5.00
C ASP A 166 2.31 -2.10 -4.88
N GLN A 167 3.49 -1.71 -4.39
CA GLN A 167 4.63 -2.60 -4.13
C GLN A 167 4.47 -3.45 -2.87
N ARG A 168 3.65 -3.01 -1.90
CA ARG A 168 3.47 -3.66 -0.58
C ARG A 168 2.12 -4.35 -0.46
N SER A 169 1.06 -3.62 -0.66
CA SER A 169 -0.32 -4.11 -0.63
C SER A 169 -1.21 -3.18 -1.43
N GLN A 170 -1.98 -3.73 -2.36
CA GLN A 170 -2.93 -2.94 -3.13
C GLN A 170 -3.96 -2.26 -2.22
N PRO A 171 -4.39 -1.03 -2.53
CA PRO A 171 -5.46 -0.37 -1.80
C PRO A 171 -6.76 -1.18 -1.92
N THR A 172 -7.53 -1.23 -0.85
CA THR A 172 -8.85 -1.86 -0.91
C THR A 172 -9.78 -1.05 -1.82
N PRO A 173 -10.84 -1.66 -2.37
CA PRO A 173 -11.87 -0.91 -3.12
C PRO A 173 -12.50 0.23 -2.31
N ILE A 174 -12.58 0.11 -0.98
CA ILE A 174 -13.07 1.17 -0.09
C ILE A 174 -12.07 2.33 -0.05
N ASP A 175 -10.80 2.04 0.20
CA ASP A 175 -9.73 3.05 0.19
C ASP A 175 -9.69 3.79 -1.14
N HIS A 176 -9.77 3.03 -2.24
CA HIS A 176 -9.78 3.59 -3.58
C HIS A 176 -10.96 4.53 -3.80
N ALA A 177 -12.18 4.12 -3.43
CA ALA A 177 -13.39 4.94 -3.54
C ALA A 177 -13.26 6.27 -2.77
N ILE A 178 -12.78 6.23 -1.52
CA ILE A 178 -12.59 7.41 -0.68
C ILE A 178 -11.50 8.32 -1.26
N SER A 179 -10.38 7.75 -1.72
CA SER A 179 -9.29 8.52 -2.33
C SER A 179 -9.73 9.24 -3.61
N LEU A 180 -10.48 8.58 -4.49
CA LEU A 180 -11.00 9.22 -5.71
C LEU A 180 -11.91 10.41 -5.39
N ARG A 181 -12.80 10.27 -4.39
CA ARG A 181 -13.64 11.37 -3.93
C ARG A 181 -12.80 12.55 -3.42
N LYS A 182 -11.83 12.29 -2.54
CA LYS A 182 -10.95 13.34 -2.00
C LYS A 182 -10.15 14.08 -3.07
N LEU A 183 -9.72 13.38 -4.13
CA LEU A 183 -9.03 13.99 -5.25
C LEU A 183 -9.92 15.00 -6.01
N ILE A 184 -11.21 14.74 -6.15
CA ILE A 184 -12.16 15.69 -6.73
C ILE A 184 -12.45 16.83 -5.75
N GLU A 185 -12.77 16.52 -4.50
CA GLU A 185 -13.10 17.51 -3.46
C GLU A 185 -11.95 18.49 -3.19
N SER A 186 -10.71 18.03 -3.25
CA SER A 186 -9.51 18.88 -3.12
C SER A 186 -9.16 19.69 -4.37
N GLY A 187 -9.85 19.45 -5.49
CA GLY A 187 -9.51 20.05 -6.78
C GLY A 187 -8.25 19.46 -7.45
N ALA A 188 -7.68 18.38 -6.92
CA ALA A 188 -6.53 17.70 -7.52
C ALA A 188 -6.84 17.16 -8.92
N VAL A 189 -8.09 16.76 -9.15
CA VAL A 189 -8.62 16.38 -10.46
C VAL A 189 -10.00 17.05 -10.67
N PRO A 190 -10.30 17.51 -11.89
CA PRO A 190 -11.52 18.28 -12.15
C PRO A 190 -12.80 17.42 -12.26
N ASN A 191 -12.70 16.15 -12.65
CA ASN A 191 -13.86 15.29 -12.94
C ASN A 191 -13.49 13.81 -13.08
N ASN A 192 -14.52 12.96 -13.21
CA ASN A 192 -14.40 11.50 -13.37
C ASN A 192 -13.62 11.08 -14.62
N ARG A 193 -13.69 11.85 -15.70
CA ARG A 193 -12.97 11.54 -16.94
C ARG A 193 -11.47 11.57 -16.73
N VAL A 194 -10.95 12.60 -16.07
CA VAL A 194 -9.50 12.71 -15.76
C VAL A 194 -9.06 11.60 -14.81
N ILE A 195 -9.93 11.18 -13.87
CA ILE A 195 -9.66 10.00 -13.03
C ILE A 195 -9.52 8.76 -13.91
N ALA A 196 -10.49 8.48 -14.79
CA ALA A 196 -10.50 7.30 -15.65
C ALA A 196 -9.25 7.23 -16.56
N GLU A 197 -8.78 8.39 -17.03
CA GLU A 197 -7.60 8.50 -17.89
C GLU A 197 -6.27 8.30 -17.13
N LYS A 198 -6.19 8.72 -15.86
CA LYS A 198 -4.91 8.84 -15.14
C LYS A 198 -4.74 7.88 -13.97
N ILE A 199 -5.82 7.34 -13.45
CA ILE A 199 -5.80 6.53 -12.24
C ILE A 199 -6.37 5.14 -12.55
N PRO A 200 -5.55 4.06 -12.50
CA PRO A 200 -6.04 2.70 -12.69
C PRO A 200 -6.85 2.22 -11.48
N ASP A 201 -7.62 1.14 -11.66
CA ASP A 201 -8.32 0.45 -10.58
C ASP A 201 -7.32 -0.14 -9.54
N PRO A 202 -7.79 -0.68 -8.40
CA PRO A 202 -6.90 -1.32 -7.42
C PRO A 202 -6.04 -2.46 -7.98
N SER A 203 -6.45 -3.11 -9.08
CA SER A 203 -5.70 -4.17 -9.75
C SER A 203 -4.73 -3.65 -10.82
N GLY A 204 -4.60 -2.33 -10.98
CA GLY A 204 -3.72 -1.70 -11.97
C GLY A 204 -4.30 -1.61 -13.39
N ARG A 205 -5.61 -1.90 -13.59
CA ARG A 205 -6.27 -1.86 -14.90
C ARG A 205 -6.88 -0.48 -15.18
N PRO A 206 -6.91 -0.02 -16.44
CA PRO A 206 -7.63 1.20 -16.80
C PRO A 206 -9.11 1.14 -16.39
N MET A 207 -9.64 2.28 -15.93
CA MET A 207 -11.06 2.41 -15.58
C MET A 207 -11.82 3.16 -16.67
N SER A 208 -13.11 2.83 -16.83
CA SER A 208 -14.07 3.67 -17.55
C SER A 208 -14.65 4.75 -16.63
N GLU A 209 -15.19 5.84 -17.21
CA GLU A 209 -15.91 6.86 -16.42
C GLU A 209 -17.09 6.27 -15.64
N SER A 210 -17.74 5.24 -16.19
CA SER A 210 -18.83 4.52 -15.53
C SER A 210 -18.31 3.81 -14.26
N GLN A 211 -17.16 3.14 -14.32
CA GLN A 211 -16.55 2.51 -13.15
C GLN A 211 -16.14 3.55 -12.10
N VAL A 212 -15.58 4.68 -12.52
CA VAL A 212 -15.29 5.79 -11.58
C VAL A 212 -16.57 6.26 -10.89
N SER A 213 -17.67 6.44 -11.64
CA SER A 213 -18.97 6.83 -11.08
C SER A 213 -19.49 5.81 -10.06
N MET A 214 -19.26 4.51 -10.28
CA MET A 214 -19.60 3.46 -9.31
C MET A 214 -18.75 3.58 -8.03
N TYR A 215 -17.44 3.85 -8.12
CA TYR A 215 -16.60 4.11 -6.96
C TYR A 215 -17.03 5.38 -6.21
N MET A 216 -17.37 6.45 -6.94
CA MET A 216 -17.88 7.68 -6.35
C MET A 216 -19.18 7.44 -5.56
N ARG A 217 -20.08 6.58 -6.04
CA ARG A 217 -21.27 6.17 -5.31
C ARG A 217 -20.91 5.43 -4.01
N VAL A 218 -20.02 4.45 -4.07
CA VAL A 218 -19.52 3.74 -2.88
C VAL A 218 -18.96 4.71 -1.84
N SER A 219 -18.18 5.70 -2.27
CA SER A 219 -17.56 6.68 -1.37
C SER A 219 -18.54 7.60 -0.63
N ARG A 220 -19.79 7.69 -1.09
CA ARG A 220 -20.85 8.50 -0.43
C ARG A 220 -21.52 7.79 0.74
N MET A 221 -21.27 6.48 0.90
CA MET A 221 -21.78 5.78 2.08
C MET A 221 -21.23 6.39 3.37
N PRO A 222 -21.98 6.36 4.47
CA PRO A 222 -21.50 6.86 5.76
C PRO A 222 -20.18 6.21 6.16
N GLU A 223 -19.24 7.01 6.65
CA GLU A 223 -17.90 6.56 7.03
C GLU A 223 -17.93 5.36 7.99
N ARG A 224 -18.84 5.38 8.97
CA ARG A 224 -19.07 4.28 9.90
C ARG A 224 -19.39 2.95 9.21
N VAL A 225 -20.12 2.99 8.10
CA VAL A 225 -20.48 1.81 7.32
C VAL A 225 -19.27 1.30 6.55
N LEU A 226 -18.55 2.20 5.88
CA LEU A 226 -17.31 1.87 5.17
C LEU A 226 -16.26 1.28 6.12
N GLN A 227 -16.10 1.88 7.30
CA GLN A 227 -15.21 1.37 8.36
C GLN A 227 -15.60 -0.06 8.76
N ARG A 228 -16.88 -0.29 9.07
CA ARG A 228 -17.37 -1.62 9.47
C ARG A 228 -17.23 -2.65 8.37
N MET A 229 -17.47 -2.28 7.12
CA MET A 229 -17.27 -3.17 5.97
C MET A 229 -15.79 -3.50 5.75
N SER A 230 -14.88 -2.59 6.04
CA SER A 230 -13.44 -2.82 5.89
C SER A 230 -12.86 -3.85 6.87
N GLU A 231 -13.52 -4.04 8.02
CA GLU A 231 -13.10 -5.00 9.04
C GLU A 231 -13.32 -6.47 8.62
N ASN A 232 -14.19 -6.70 7.64
CA ASN A 232 -14.50 -8.05 7.16
C ASN A 232 -14.12 -8.22 5.68
N PRO A 233 -13.10 -9.04 5.37
CA PRO A 233 -12.65 -9.26 3.99
C PRO A 233 -13.76 -9.72 3.03
N SER A 234 -14.77 -10.44 3.54
CA SER A 234 -15.89 -10.91 2.70
C SER A 234 -16.80 -9.78 2.21
N THR A 235 -16.78 -8.61 2.86
CA THR A 235 -17.61 -7.45 2.51
C THR A 235 -16.84 -6.39 1.71
N THR A 236 -15.55 -6.55 1.49
CA THR A 236 -14.71 -5.58 0.77
C THR A 236 -14.70 -5.76 -0.74
N ALA A 237 -15.30 -6.83 -1.27
CA ALA A 237 -15.43 -7.02 -2.71
C ALA A 237 -16.24 -5.87 -3.33
N PHE A 238 -15.75 -5.29 -4.43
CA PHE A 238 -16.35 -4.11 -5.05
C PHE A 238 -17.84 -4.30 -5.42
N THR A 239 -18.20 -5.48 -5.91
CA THR A 239 -19.60 -5.81 -6.26
C THR A 239 -20.55 -5.74 -5.05
N ILE A 240 -20.09 -6.16 -3.87
CA ILE A 240 -20.85 -6.10 -2.62
C ILE A 240 -20.98 -4.65 -2.16
N LEU A 241 -19.86 -3.91 -2.16
CA LEU A 241 -19.84 -2.48 -1.80
C LEU A 241 -20.80 -1.67 -2.68
N TYR A 242 -20.79 -1.93 -3.98
CA TYR A 242 -21.67 -1.24 -4.91
C TYR A 242 -23.15 -1.58 -4.66
N ALA A 243 -23.49 -2.86 -4.48
CA ALA A 243 -24.87 -3.27 -4.17
C ALA A 243 -25.37 -2.64 -2.85
N VAL A 244 -24.53 -2.59 -1.82
CA VAL A 244 -24.88 -1.93 -0.55
C VAL A 244 -25.08 -0.42 -0.76
N SER A 245 -24.23 0.25 -1.57
CA SER A 245 -24.39 1.67 -1.86
C SER A 245 -25.69 2.01 -2.56
N GLU A 246 -26.20 1.13 -3.43
CA GLU A 246 -27.52 1.30 -4.07
C GLU A 246 -28.68 1.24 -3.07
N ILE A 247 -28.55 0.41 -2.04
CA ILE A 247 -29.55 0.32 -0.96
C ILE A 247 -29.54 1.62 -0.14
N PHE A 248 -28.36 2.15 0.19
CA PHE A 248 -28.24 3.41 0.93
C PHE A 248 -28.85 4.59 0.18
N GLU A 249 -28.60 4.73 -1.11
CA GLU A 249 -29.23 5.80 -1.91
C GLU A 249 -30.77 5.71 -1.87
N LYS A 250 -31.34 4.51 -2.05
CA LYS A 250 -32.80 4.31 -2.00
C LYS A 250 -33.41 4.61 -0.63
N ILE A 251 -32.64 4.50 0.44
CA ILE A 251 -33.08 4.87 1.79
C ILE A 251 -33.08 6.39 1.95
N LEU A 252 -32.02 7.05 1.49
CA LEU A 252 -31.86 8.50 1.59
C LEU A 252 -32.89 9.25 0.73
N ASP A 253 -33.22 8.74 -0.46
CA ASP A 253 -34.22 9.34 -1.35
C ASP A 253 -35.65 9.25 -0.80
N LYS A 254 -35.89 8.44 0.24
CA LYS A 254 -37.21 8.26 0.88
C LYS A 254 -37.38 8.98 2.22
N SER A 255 -36.30 9.61 2.71
CA SER A 255 -36.25 10.35 3.97
C SER A 255 -36.25 11.84 3.76
#